data_4bc05f5eb15e188cb7699863bcf4e1b0
#
_entry.id   4bc05f5eb15e188cb7699863bcf4e1b0
#
_cell.length_a   1.000
_cell.length_b   1.000
_cell.length_c   1.000
_cell.angle_alpha   90.00
_cell.angle_beta   90.00
_cell.angle_gamma   90.00
#
_symmetry.space_group_name_H-M   'P 1'
#
loop_
_entity.id
_entity.type
_entity.pdbx_description
1 polymer ?
#
loop_
_entity_poly.entity_id
_entity_poly.type
_entity_poly.pdbx_seq_one_letter_code
_entity_poly.pdbx_strand_id
1 'polypeptide(L)'
;MKRVVEVLGWLTAVAILAFASHSVFAAGAGQDQNDSTRRARTARERREDLSPASIIREARTIYVEPNTHVEKKYLEYKLHKYPELNDWGLMLVAEPSAADLVLTVDKTALNYIFTITDRRTSVIVTSGKCVAVNGRLAAEYLGKEIVKKIRDVRASGDGGRRHSRRHTRDDDADEDEESES
;
A
#
# COMPACT_ATOMS: atom_id res chain seq x y z
N MET A 1 40.12 -25.97 -19.44
CA MET A 1 40.80 -24.65 -19.56
C MET A 1 40.36 -23.80 -18.39
N LYS A 2 41.31 -23.52 -17.51
CA LYS A 2 41.15 -22.78 -16.26
C LYS A 2 40.97 -21.29 -16.58
N ARG A 3 40.03 -20.58 -15.98
CA ARG A 3 40.14 -19.16 -15.74
C ARG A 3 39.72 -18.86 -14.30
N VAL A 4 40.74 -18.64 -13.52
CA VAL A 4 40.75 -17.99 -12.22
C VAL A 4 40.53 -16.51 -12.50
N VAL A 5 39.54 -15.87 -11.90
CA VAL A 5 39.42 -14.42 -11.88
C VAL A 5 39.50 -13.95 -10.45
N GLU A 6 40.48 -13.14 -10.26
CA GLU A 6 40.97 -12.52 -9.04
C GLU A 6 39.90 -11.69 -8.32
N VAL A 7 39.82 -11.95 -7.02
CA VAL A 7 39.17 -11.06 -6.05
C VAL A 7 40.23 -10.05 -5.61
N LEU A 8 40.13 -8.84 -6.12
CA LEU A 8 40.99 -7.74 -5.62
C LEU A 8 40.12 -6.82 -4.78
N GLY A 9 40.58 -6.73 -3.53
CA GLY A 9 39.94 -5.98 -2.47
C GLY A 9 39.92 -4.45 -2.66
N TRP A 10 38.92 -3.88 -2.09
CA TRP A 10 38.86 -2.44 -1.81
C TRP A 10 38.62 -2.26 -0.31
N LEU A 11 39.73 -2.11 0.39
CA LEU A 11 39.81 -1.52 1.73
C LEU A 11 39.78 0.00 1.54
N THR A 12 38.70 0.66 1.85
CA THR A 12 38.68 2.12 1.98
C THR A 12 38.44 2.56 3.41
N ALA A 13 39.41 3.31 3.85
CA ALA A 13 39.62 3.90 5.13
C ALA A 13 38.43 4.67 5.71
N VAL A 14 38.11 4.38 6.98
CA VAL A 14 37.24 5.16 7.84
C VAL A 14 38.02 6.38 8.35
N ALA A 15 37.73 7.56 7.87
CA ALA A 15 38.18 8.81 8.43
C ALA A 15 37.22 9.28 9.51
N ILE A 16 37.62 9.16 10.75
CA ILE A 16 36.97 9.71 11.94
C ILE A 16 37.27 11.20 12.00
N LEU A 17 36.34 12.05 11.70
CA LEU A 17 36.41 13.49 11.96
C LEU A 17 35.64 13.79 13.25
N ALA A 18 36.43 13.94 14.33
CA ALA A 18 35.97 14.51 15.59
C ALA A 18 35.76 16.02 15.42
N PHE A 19 34.51 16.48 15.44
CA PHE A 19 34.23 17.91 15.57
C PHE A 19 33.87 18.25 17.01
N ALA A 20 34.70 19.13 17.53
CA ALA A 20 34.64 19.69 18.86
C ALA A 20 33.33 20.44 19.12
N SER A 21 32.79 20.17 20.28
CA SER A 21 31.62 20.81 20.88
C SER A 21 31.88 22.29 21.18
N HIS A 22 31.13 23.18 20.59
CA HIS A 22 30.95 24.52 21.14
C HIS A 22 29.47 24.66 21.55
N SER A 23 29.25 24.54 22.84
CA SER A 23 28.01 24.84 23.52
C SER A 23 27.84 26.37 23.56
N VAL A 24 26.94 26.88 22.75
CA VAL A 24 26.33 28.21 22.95
C VAL A 24 24.96 28.02 23.53
N PHE A 25 24.86 28.24 24.83
CA PHE A 25 23.64 28.35 25.58
C PHE A 25 23.00 29.70 25.22
N ALA A 26 21.93 29.70 24.43
CA ALA A 26 21.08 30.88 24.24
C ALA A 26 19.61 30.50 24.49
N ALA A 27 19.05 31.14 25.48
CA ALA A 27 17.67 31.05 25.92
C ALA A 27 16.69 31.40 24.78
N GLY A 28 15.81 30.43 24.43
CA GLY A 28 14.76 30.55 23.46
C GLY A 28 13.62 29.58 23.76
N ALA A 29 13.07 29.67 24.98
CA ALA A 29 11.99 28.80 25.43
C ALA A 29 10.62 29.31 24.92
N GLY A 30 10.37 29.21 23.62
CA GLY A 30 9.06 29.62 23.09
C GLY A 30 8.70 29.13 21.68
N GLN A 31 9.66 28.61 20.93
CA GLN A 31 9.43 28.21 19.52
C GLN A 31 9.33 26.70 19.27
N ASP A 32 9.73 25.86 20.21
CA ASP A 32 9.82 24.39 19.99
C ASP A 32 8.47 23.66 19.95
N GLN A 33 7.42 24.23 20.55
CA GLN A 33 6.10 23.57 20.56
C GLN A 33 5.37 23.63 19.22
N ASN A 34 5.57 24.69 18.44
CA ASN A 34 4.95 24.83 17.12
C ASN A 34 5.64 23.98 16.06
N ASP A 35 6.95 23.75 16.17
CA ASP A 35 7.73 22.95 15.23
C ASP A 35 7.46 21.45 15.41
N SER A 36 7.30 20.99 16.64
CA SER A 36 6.97 19.57 16.91
C SER A 36 5.58 19.20 16.41
N THR A 37 4.59 20.08 16.59
CA THR A 37 3.22 19.89 16.09
C THR A 37 3.17 19.92 14.55
N ARG A 38 3.94 20.80 13.94
CA ARG A 38 4.03 20.90 12.46
C ARG A 38 4.72 19.66 11.85
N ARG A 39 5.80 19.17 12.47
CA ARG A 39 6.48 17.93 12.05
C ARG A 39 5.61 16.68 12.23
N ALA A 40 4.86 16.60 13.34
CA ALA A 40 3.92 15.51 13.57
C ALA A 40 2.77 15.52 12.56
N ARG A 41 2.26 16.70 12.18
CA ARG A 41 1.20 16.86 11.18
C ARG A 41 1.68 16.47 9.78
N THR A 42 2.86 16.93 9.35
CA THR A 42 3.45 16.54 8.06
C THR A 42 3.79 15.06 7.99
N ALA A 43 4.24 14.45 9.09
CA ALA A 43 4.49 13.01 9.16
C ALA A 43 3.20 12.19 9.09
N ARG A 44 2.10 12.68 9.68
CA ARG A 44 0.78 12.06 9.62
C ARG A 44 0.17 12.17 8.22
N GLU A 45 0.21 13.36 7.61
CA GLU A 45 -0.24 13.59 6.23
C GLU A 45 0.51 12.67 5.26
N ARG A 46 1.84 12.55 5.37
CA ARG A 46 2.65 11.64 4.55
C ARG A 46 2.32 10.16 4.76
N ARG A 47 1.90 9.77 5.97
CA ARG A 47 1.45 8.39 6.24
C ARG A 47 0.07 8.10 5.68
N GLU A 48 -0.82 9.09 5.68
CA GLU A 48 -2.15 8.97 5.06
C GLU A 48 -2.03 8.83 3.54
N ASP A 49 -1.10 9.57 2.91
CA ASP A 49 -0.80 9.47 1.47
C ASP A 49 -0.24 8.10 1.06
N LEU A 50 0.44 7.40 1.98
CA LEU A 50 0.99 6.05 1.74
C LEU A 50 0.06 4.93 2.20
N SER A 51 -1.18 5.22 2.56
CA SER A 51 -2.13 4.16 2.92
C SER A 51 -2.53 3.35 1.69
N PRO A 52 -2.68 2.02 1.80
CA PRO A 52 -3.15 1.19 0.68
C PRO A 52 -4.44 1.70 0.04
N ALA A 53 -5.33 2.27 0.85
CA ALA A 53 -6.60 2.82 0.38
C ALA A 53 -6.44 4.11 -0.42
N SER A 54 -5.51 5.01 -0.06
CA SER A 54 -5.21 6.21 -0.85
C SER A 54 -4.54 5.84 -2.16
N ILE A 55 -3.53 4.98 -2.11
CA ILE A 55 -2.80 4.51 -3.29
C ILE A 55 -3.75 3.90 -4.33
N ILE A 56 -4.63 2.96 -3.92
CA ILE A 56 -5.54 2.28 -4.85
C ILE A 56 -6.63 3.21 -5.41
N ARG A 57 -6.98 4.30 -4.72
CA ARG A 57 -7.94 5.28 -5.21
C ARG A 57 -7.33 6.25 -6.21
N GLU A 58 -6.08 6.60 -6.04
CA GLU A 58 -5.35 7.50 -6.91
C GLU A 58 -4.84 6.81 -8.17
N ALA A 59 -4.57 5.50 -8.09
CA ALA A 59 -4.09 4.71 -9.21
C ALA A 59 -5.08 4.72 -10.38
N ARG A 60 -4.55 4.90 -11.59
CA ARG A 60 -5.28 4.91 -12.86
C ARG A 60 -4.88 3.75 -13.75
N THR A 61 -3.71 3.18 -13.52
CA THR A 61 -3.16 2.15 -14.39
C THR A 61 -2.63 0.97 -13.61
N ILE A 62 -2.84 -0.23 -14.15
CA ILE A 62 -2.33 -1.47 -13.58
C ILE A 62 -1.65 -2.31 -14.67
N TYR A 63 -0.45 -2.76 -14.40
CA TYR A 63 0.31 -3.67 -15.25
C TYR A 63 0.30 -5.07 -14.66
N VAL A 64 0.03 -6.06 -15.51
CA VAL A 64 0.14 -7.48 -15.15
C VAL A 64 1.54 -7.97 -15.52
N GLU A 65 2.32 -8.38 -14.54
CA GLU A 65 3.67 -8.89 -14.78
C GLU A 65 3.61 -10.28 -15.43
N PRO A 66 4.38 -10.53 -16.50
CA PRO A 66 4.48 -11.85 -17.11
C PRO A 66 5.05 -12.87 -16.11
N ASN A 67 4.45 -14.04 -16.04
CA ASN A 67 4.97 -15.16 -15.25
C ASN A 67 4.74 -16.48 -15.98
N THR A 68 5.37 -17.55 -15.48
CA THR A 68 5.31 -18.90 -16.09
C THR A 68 4.08 -19.70 -15.67
N HIS A 69 3.35 -19.24 -14.68
CA HIS A 69 2.27 -20.01 -14.04
C HIS A 69 0.88 -19.66 -14.57
N VAL A 70 0.72 -18.39 -14.97
CA VAL A 70 -0.54 -17.88 -15.51
C VAL A 70 -0.22 -17.05 -16.74
N GLU A 71 -0.86 -17.34 -17.85
CA GLU A 71 -0.68 -16.58 -19.09
C GLU A 71 -1.19 -15.14 -18.89
N LYS A 72 -0.28 -14.16 -19.03
CA LYS A 72 -0.56 -12.72 -18.86
C LYS A 72 -1.79 -12.29 -19.64
N LYS A 73 -1.83 -12.57 -20.95
CA LYS A 73 -2.95 -12.16 -21.83
C LYS A 73 -4.30 -12.72 -21.36
N TYR A 74 -4.29 -13.94 -20.82
CA TYR A 74 -5.52 -14.56 -20.36
C TYR A 74 -6.00 -13.92 -19.03
N LEU A 75 -5.08 -13.59 -18.12
CA LEU A 75 -5.43 -12.87 -16.90
C LEU A 75 -5.93 -11.45 -17.21
N GLU A 76 -5.26 -10.72 -18.11
CA GLU A 76 -5.70 -9.41 -18.59
C GLU A 76 -7.10 -9.47 -19.20
N TYR A 77 -7.37 -10.48 -20.05
CA TYR A 77 -8.70 -10.70 -20.63
C TYR A 77 -9.76 -10.96 -19.56
N LYS A 78 -9.43 -11.73 -18.51
CA LYS A 78 -10.37 -11.97 -17.40
C LYS A 78 -10.60 -10.70 -16.61
N LEU A 79 -9.57 -9.94 -16.29
CA LEU A 79 -9.69 -8.65 -15.58
C LEU A 79 -10.53 -7.64 -16.38
N HIS A 80 -10.34 -7.57 -17.70
CA HIS A 80 -11.10 -6.65 -18.57
C HIS A 80 -12.61 -6.92 -18.58
N LYS A 81 -13.06 -8.12 -18.20
CA LYS A 81 -14.48 -8.45 -18.10
C LYS A 81 -15.19 -7.84 -16.90
N TYR A 82 -14.46 -7.35 -15.92
CA TYR A 82 -15.03 -6.77 -14.72
C TYR A 82 -15.31 -5.27 -14.94
N PRO A 83 -16.60 -4.84 -14.99
CA PRO A 83 -16.94 -3.45 -15.20
C PRO A 83 -16.43 -2.54 -14.08
N GLU A 84 -16.24 -3.08 -12.88
CA GLU A 84 -15.75 -2.35 -11.72
C GLU A 84 -14.40 -1.68 -11.96
N LEU A 85 -13.52 -2.27 -12.76
CA LEU A 85 -12.23 -1.65 -13.09
C LEU A 85 -12.44 -0.35 -13.88
N ASN A 86 -13.38 -0.34 -14.83
CA ASN A 86 -13.74 0.85 -15.57
C ASN A 86 -14.44 1.88 -14.67
N ASP A 87 -15.34 1.46 -13.80
CA ASP A 87 -16.04 2.33 -12.83
C ASP A 87 -15.05 3.02 -11.88
N TRP A 88 -13.96 2.35 -11.58
CA TRP A 88 -12.87 2.91 -10.78
C TRP A 88 -11.88 3.74 -11.58
N GLY A 89 -11.99 3.77 -12.90
CA GLY A 89 -11.06 4.41 -13.82
C GLY A 89 -9.68 3.76 -13.83
N LEU A 90 -9.62 2.44 -13.55
CA LEU A 90 -8.39 1.66 -13.50
C LEU A 90 -8.21 0.90 -14.82
N MET A 91 -7.24 1.31 -15.63
CA MET A 91 -6.95 0.76 -16.95
C MET A 91 -5.80 -0.24 -16.91
N LEU A 92 -5.93 -1.33 -17.69
CA LEU A 92 -4.80 -2.24 -17.94
C LEU A 92 -3.84 -1.61 -18.94
N VAL A 93 -2.53 -1.65 -18.64
CA VAL A 93 -1.46 -1.14 -19.51
C VAL A 93 -0.51 -2.25 -19.91
N ALA A 94 0.03 -2.14 -21.13
CA ALA A 94 0.95 -3.13 -21.70
C ALA A 94 2.37 -2.99 -21.15
N GLU A 95 2.77 -1.74 -20.82
CA GLU A 95 4.12 -1.38 -20.43
C GLU A 95 4.22 -1.12 -18.92
N PRO A 96 5.22 -1.70 -18.23
CA PRO A 96 5.41 -1.48 -16.80
C PRO A 96 5.74 -0.03 -16.45
N SER A 97 6.36 0.71 -17.37
CA SER A 97 6.72 2.11 -17.17
C SER A 97 5.52 3.04 -17.07
N ALA A 98 4.39 2.69 -17.70
CA ALA A 98 3.15 3.44 -17.71
C ALA A 98 2.21 3.07 -16.55
N ALA A 99 2.61 2.12 -15.70
CA ALA A 99 1.77 1.62 -14.62
C ALA A 99 1.94 2.40 -13.32
N ASP A 100 0.84 2.64 -12.62
CA ASP A 100 0.84 3.05 -11.22
C ASP A 100 0.98 1.83 -10.31
N LEU A 101 0.26 0.75 -10.65
CA LEU A 101 0.24 -0.50 -9.90
C LEU A 101 0.84 -1.65 -10.71
N VAL A 102 1.57 -2.53 -10.04
CA VAL A 102 2.09 -3.77 -10.62
C VAL A 102 1.43 -4.96 -9.94
N LEU A 103 0.83 -5.83 -10.73
CA LEU A 103 0.24 -7.08 -10.31
C LEU A 103 1.21 -8.22 -10.63
N THR A 104 1.72 -8.87 -9.60
CA THR A 104 2.55 -10.08 -9.69
C THR A 104 1.74 -11.31 -9.30
N VAL A 105 2.07 -12.46 -9.86
CA VAL A 105 1.45 -13.74 -9.53
C VAL A 105 2.53 -14.79 -9.34
N ASP A 106 2.54 -15.40 -8.15
CA ASP A 106 3.41 -16.52 -7.80
C ASP A 106 2.60 -17.79 -7.59
N LYS A 107 3.28 -18.95 -7.64
CA LYS A 107 2.66 -20.24 -7.42
C LYS A 107 3.44 -21.08 -6.41
N THR A 108 2.73 -21.59 -5.42
CA THR A 108 3.27 -22.58 -4.46
C THR A 108 2.32 -23.77 -4.40
N ALA A 109 2.75 -24.89 -4.94
CA ALA A 109 1.91 -26.08 -5.14
C ALA A 109 0.63 -25.77 -5.96
N LEU A 110 -0.54 -25.88 -5.37
CA LEU A 110 -1.82 -25.56 -6.01
C LEU A 110 -2.32 -24.14 -5.69
N ASN A 111 -1.59 -23.39 -4.85
CA ASN A 111 -1.94 -22.04 -4.49
C ASN A 111 -1.30 -21.05 -5.47
N TYR A 112 -2.11 -20.20 -6.05
CA TYR A 112 -1.70 -19.03 -6.81
C TYR A 112 -1.88 -17.80 -5.92
N ILE A 113 -0.80 -17.10 -5.69
CA ILE A 113 -0.76 -15.92 -4.81
C ILE A 113 -0.53 -14.70 -5.70
N PHE A 114 -1.38 -13.70 -5.56
CA PHE A 114 -1.15 -12.43 -6.23
C PHE A 114 -0.78 -11.34 -5.23
N THR A 115 0.01 -10.37 -5.69
CA THR A 115 0.38 -9.19 -4.94
C THR A 115 0.23 -7.97 -5.84
N ILE A 116 -0.42 -6.92 -5.34
CA ILE A 116 -0.52 -5.62 -6.00
C ILE A 116 0.36 -4.64 -5.24
N THR A 117 1.31 -4.06 -5.96
CA THR A 117 2.31 -3.15 -5.40
C THR A 117 2.23 -1.80 -6.11
N ASP A 118 2.32 -0.72 -5.38
CA ASP A 118 2.55 0.62 -5.95
C ASP A 118 3.94 0.69 -6.57
N ARG A 119 4.02 0.99 -7.85
CA ARG A 119 5.29 1.00 -8.58
C ARG A 119 6.25 2.05 -8.06
N ARG A 120 5.73 3.19 -7.64
CA ARG A 120 6.54 4.35 -7.22
C ARG A 120 7.15 4.16 -5.83
N THR A 121 6.39 3.61 -4.89
CA THR A 121 6.80 3.50 -3.49
C THR A 121 7.17 2.08 -3.09
N SER A 122 6.88 1.08 -3.93
CA SER A 122 7.02 -0.35 -3.64
C SER A 122 6.17 -0.82 -2.44
N VAL A 123 5.15 -0.05 -2.07
CA VAL A 123 4.23 -0.43 -1.01
C VAL A 123 3.28 -1.52 -1.53
N ILE A 124 3.16 -2.60 -0.78
CA ILE A 124 2.16 -3.63 -1.06
C ILE A 124 0.78 -3.07 -0.70
N VAL A 125 -0.05 -2.89 -1.72
CA VAL A 125 -1.40 -2.34 -1.56
C VAL A 125 -2.38 -3.42 -1.09
N THR A 126 -2.30 -4.59 -1.69
CA THR A 126 -3.11 -5.76 -1.32
C THR A 126 -2.50 -7.04 -1.86
N SER A 127 -2.87 -8.16 -1.27
CA SER A 127 -2.53 -9.49 -1.76
C SER A 127 -3.69 -10.46 -1.52
N GLY A 128 -3.65 -11.58 -2.22
CA GLY A 128 -4.65 -12.64 -2.04
C GLY A 128 -4.17 -13.93 -2.67
N LYS A 129 -4.98 -14.98 -2.51
CA LYS A 129 -4.66 -16.30 -3.06
C LYS A 129 -5.90 -16.99 -3.60
N CYS A 130 -5.70 -17.85 -4.59
CA CYS A 130 -6.69 -18.82 -5.00
C CYS A 130 -6.06 -20.21 -5.14
N VAL A 131 -6.88 -21.24 -5.14
CA VAL A 131 -6.47 -22.62 -5.36
C VAL A 131 -6.96 -23.04 -6.75
N ALA A 132 -6.04 -23.52 -7.59
CA ALA A 132 -6.39 -24.00 -8.92
C ALA A 132 -5.43 -25.12 -9.37
N VAL A 133 -5.94 -26.04 -10.20
CA VAL A 133 -5.14 -27.15 -10.73
C VAL A 133 -4.28 -26.73 -11.92
N ASN A 134 -4.65 -25.66 -12.62
CA ASN A 134 -3.90 -25.13 -13.76
C ASN A 134 -4.01 -23.60 -13.86
N GLY A 135 -3.12 -22.98 -14.67
CA GLY A 135 -3.04 -21.53 -14.81
C GLY A 135 -4.29 -20.89 -15.44
N ARG A 136 -5.05 -21.62 -16.25
CA ARG A 136 -6.26 -21.11 -16.89
C ARG A 136 -7.39 -20.93 -15.89
N LEU A 137 -7.63 -21.93 -15.04
CA LEU A 137 -8.58 -21.81 -13.93
C LEU A 137 -8.10 -20.79 -12.89
N ALA A 138 -6.77 -20.78 -12.63
CA ALA A 138 -6.18 -19.78 -11.75
C ALA A 138 -6.49 -18.36 -12.21
N ALA A 139 -6.34 -18.03 -13.49
CA ALA A 139 -6.64 -16.69 -14.02
C ALA A 139 -8.09 -16.26 -13.78
N GLU A 140 -9.03 -17.18 -13.84
CA GLU A 140 -10.44 -16.90 -13.59
C GLU A 140 -10.70 -16.58 -12.12
N TYR A 141 -10.18 -17.41 -11.21
CA TYR A 141 -10.33 -17.22 -9.78
C TYR A 141 -9.54 -16.00 -9.28
N LEU A 142 -8.32 -15.80 -9.82
CA LEU A 142 -7.52 -14.61 -9.54
C LEU A 142 -8.24 -13.32 -9.95
N GLY A 143 -8.80 -13.28 -11.16
CA GLY A 143 -9.55 -12.11 -11.63
C GLY A 143 -10.65 -11.70 -10.64
N LYS A 144 -11.45 -12.67 -10.19
CA LYS A 144 -12.50 -12.45 -9.20
C LYS A 144 -11.95 -11.96 -7.85
N GLU A 145 -10.90 -12.63 -7.35
CA GLU A 145 -10.35 -12.30 -6.04
C GLU A 145 -9.60 -10.95 -6.06
N ILE A 146 -8.90 -10.61 -7.14
CA ILE A 146 -8.24 -9.32 -7.34
C ILE A 146 -9.26 -8.18 -7.26
N VAL A 147 -10.34 -8.27 -8.05
CA VAL A 147 -11.40 -7.24 -8.07
C VAL A 147 -12.04 -7.10 -6.69
N LYS A 148 -12.33 -8.22 -6.03
CA LYS A 148 -12.86 -8.21 -4.66
C LYS A 148 -11.92 -7.49 -3.69
N LYS A 149 -10.62 -7.83 -3.70
CA LYS A 149 -9.62 -7.23 -2.80
C LYS A 149 -9.44 -5.73 -3.07
N ILE A 150 -9.43 -5.30 -4.32
CA ILE A 150 -9.40 -3.88 -4.68
C ILE A 150 -10.63 -3.16 -4.11
N ARG A 151 -11.81 -3.75 -4.26
CA ARG A 151 -13.06 -3.21 -3.70
C ARG A 151 -12.98 -3.07 -2.18
N ASP A 152 -12.53 -4.11 -1.49
CA ASP A 152 -12.41 -4.12 -0.02
C ASP A 152 -11.46 -3.02 0.46
N VAL A 153 -10.30 -2.86 -0.19
CA VAL A 153 -9.32 -1.80 0.14
C VAL A 153 -9.91 -0.41 -0.12
N ARG A 154 -10.61 -0.21 -1.23
CA ARG A 154 -11.28 1.07 -1.55
C ARG A 154 -12.36 1.42 -0.52
N ALA A 155 -13.14 0.44 -0.08
CA ALA A 155 -14.19 0.61 0.92
C ALA A 155 -13.64 0.91 2.33
N SER A 156 -12.52 0.27 2.71
CA SER A 156 -11.90 0.44 4.04
C SER A 156 -11.47 1.88 4.32
N GLY A 157 -11.15 2.66 3.32
CA GLY A 157 -10.79 4.07 3.47
C GLY A 157 -11.98 5.01 3.75
N ASP A 158 -13.23 4.58 3.50
CA ASP A 158 -14.43 5.38 3.80
C ASP A 158 -14.96 5.18 5.22
N GLY A 159 -14.65 4.02 5.84
CA GLY A 159 -15.14 3.66 7.18
C GLY A 159 -14.53 4.48 8.30
N GLY A 160 -13.32 4.98 8.13
CA GLY A 160 -12.63 5.75 9.17
C GLY A 160 -13.27 7.10 9.50
N ARG A 161 -14.06 7.68 8.61
CA ARG A 161 -14.74 8.95 8.84
C ARG A 161 -16.13 8.82 9.49
N ARG A 162 -16.74 7.64 9.46
CA ARG A 162 -18.10 7.45 9.99
C ARG A 162 -18.14 7.01 11.46
N HIS A 163 -17.10 6.33 11.97
CA HIS A 163 -17.11 5.86 13.37
C HIS A 163 -16.78 6.96 14.37
N SER A 164 -16.08 8.03 13.99
CA SER A 164 -15.77 9.13 14.91
C SER A 164 -16.95 10.05 15.22
N ARG A 165 -18.08 9.95 14.52
CA ARG A 165 -19.27 10.82 14.73
C ARG A 165 -20.37 10.19 15.58
N ARG A 166 -20.26 8.91 15.95
CA ARG A 166 -21.35 8.22 16.65
C ARG A 166 -21.18 8.13 18.17
N HIS A 167 -20.03 8.53 18.72
CA HIS A 167 -19.72 8.32 20.14
C HIS A 167 -19.89 9.55 21.03
N THR A 168 -20.48 10.63 20.53
CA THR A 168 -20.67 11.87 21.32
C THR A 168 -22.13 12.28 21.48
N ARG A 169 -23.10 11.35 21.33
CA ARG A 169 -24.52 11.74 21.41
C ARG A 169 -25.40 10.93 22.38
N ASP A 170 -24.85 9.98 23.11
CA ASP A 170 -25.67 9.10 23.97
C ASP A 170 -25.39 9.23 25.49
N ASP A 171 -24.64 10.27 25.95
CA ASP A 171 -24.35 10.43 27.40
C ASP A 171 -25.12 11.55 28.11
N ASP A 172 -26.13 12.15 27.48
CA ASP A 172 -26.90 13.24 28.12
C ASP A 172 -28.40 12.99 28.13
N ALA A 173 -28.84 11.79 28.58
CA ALA A 173 -30.27 11.61 28.84
C ALA A 173 -30.48 10.46 29.84
N ASP A 174 -30.31 10.71 31.15
CA ASP A 174 -30.94 9.97 32.24
C ASP A 174 -30.49 10.57 33.59
N GLU A 175 -30.94 11.77 33.94
CA GLU A 175 -31.08 12.26 35.31
C GLU A 175 -32.28 13.20 35.31
N ASP A 176 -33.43 12.71 35.73
CA ASP A 176 -34.47 13.42 36.44
C ASP A 176 -35.78 12.61 36.39
N GLU A 177 -36.05 11.83 37.44
CA GLU A 177 -37.40 11.57 37.95
C GLU A 177 -37.32 10.62 39.15
N GLU A 178 -37.06 11.14 40.35
CA GLU A 178 -37.54 10.58 41.59
C GLU A 178 -37.66 11.69 42.64
N SER A 179 -38.81 12.32 42.67
CA SER A 179 -39.35 12.89 43.91
C SER A 179 -40.85 13.20 43.72
N GLU A 180 -41.72 12.34 44.29
CA GLU A 180 -42.94 12.72 44.96
C GLU A 180 -43.81 11.50 45.27
N SER A 181 -43.88 11.18 46.51
CA SER A 181 -45.04 10.84 47.36
C SER A 181 -44.67 9.88 48.48
#